data_3c58369da44d37c9278c35878eb011f3
#
_entry.id   3c58369da44d37c9278c35878eb011f3
#
_cell.length_a   1.000
_cell.length_b   1.000
_cell.length_c   1.000
_cell.angle_alpha   90.00
_cell.angle_beta   90.00
_cell.angle_gamma   90.00
#
_symmetry.space_group_name_H-M   'P 1'
#
loop_
_entity.id
_entity.type
_entity.pdbx_description
1 polymer ?
#
loop_
_entity_poly.entity_id
_entity_poly.type
_entity_poly.pdbx_seq_one_letter_code
_entity_poly.pdbx_strand_id
1 'polypeptide(L)'
;MKNLAVLVAAVLVAATAAAAAGTPAAPQAAVVLNTAENMHHLSNDDTDVVSQALLGMNVKVLKSERNAKGETWSYVETPDTYRGWIIDSSLRFLKPGEKAYASGGKVFVVMALFANTYRERDVTTHKPVKVAPISAVLEVVGEGGERWLEVALPSGARAWVQAGDGEVHEGPWTWPRKTPEEMVALSKRFIGVPYLWGGNSPLGLDCSGLAQLVYKMGGIPILRDADIQMEKSGLLEVPKGEERAGDLVFFGGAVDRISHVGMMIDGESFINATTYKTPCVRIDRLKEERWQRIYQAARRAR
;
A
#
# COMPACT_ATOMS: atom_id res chain seq x y z
N MET A 1 -82.78 19.46 -31.88
CA MET A 1 -82.48 19.08 -30.47
C MET A 1 -81.31 18.14 -30.50
N LYS A 2 -80.15 18.67 -30.20
CA LYS A 2 -78.87 17.91 -30.31
C LYS A 2 -78.28 17.83 -28.89
N ASN A 3 -78.17 16.61 -28.36
CA ASN A 3 -77.59 16.34 -27.06
C ASN A 3 -76.06 16.39 -27.17
N LEU A 4 -75.45 17.24 -26.40
CA LEU A 4 -74.01 17.38 -26.25
C LEU A 4 -73.57 16.55 -25.03
N ALA A 5 -72.84 15.47 -25.26
CA ALA A 5 -72.25 14.66 -24.20
C ALA A 5 -70.88 15.24 -23.85
N VAL A 6 -70.72 15.63 -22.57
CA VAL A 6 -69.45 16.10 -22.05
C VAL A 6 -68.64 14.90 -21.54
N LEU A 7 -67.51 14.64 -22.18
CA LEU A 7 -66.53 13.65 -21.71
C LEU A 7 -65.65 14.29 -20.63
N VAL A 8 -65.71 13.77 -19.38
CA VAL A 8 -64.75 14.14 -18.32
C VAL A 8 -63.60 13.18 -18.40
N ALA A 9 -62.41 13.70 -18.79
CA ALA A 9 -61.15 12.95 -18.75
C ALA A 9 -60.59 13.01 -17.33
N ALA A 10 -60.48 11.87 -16.67
CA ALA A 10 -59.81 11.73 -15.41
C ALA A 10 -58.29 11.64 -15.64
N VAL A 11 -57.56 12.64 -15.19
CA VAL A 11 -56.08 12.64 -15.21
C VAL A 11 -55.60 11.84 -13.98
N LEU A 12 -55.06 10.64 -14.21
CA LEU A 12 -54.32 9.89 -13.19
C LEU A 12 -52.95 10.55 -12.99
N VAL A 13 -52.74 11.21 -11.86
CA VAL A 13 -51.41 11.65 -11.42
C VAL A 13 -50.70 10.43 -10.79
N ALA A 14 -49.75 9.86 -11.53
CA ALA A 14 -48.86 8.83 -10.96
C ALA A 14 -47.85 9.53 -10.05
N ALA A 15 -47.98 9.34 -8.75
CA ALA A 15 -46.99 9.75 -7.76
C ALA A 15 -45.79 8.80 -7.88
N THR A 16 -44.71 9.26 -8.49
CA THR A 16 -43.41 8.60 -8.41
C THR A 16 -42.86 8.74 -6.99
N ALA A 17 -42.87 7.64 -6.24
CA ALA A 17 -42.16 7.57 -4.98
C ALA A 17 -40.67 7.77 -5.23
N ALA A 18 -40.14 8.94 -4.86
CA ALA A 18 -38.70 9.16 -4.77
C ALA A 18 -38.14 8.22 -3.70
N ALA A 19 -37.34 7.25 -4.11
CA ALA A 19 -36.56 6.43 -3.19
C ALA A 19 -35.74 7.36 -2.31
N ALA A 20 -36.01 7.35 -1.02
CA ALA A 20 -35.21 8.09 -0.03
C ALA A 20 -33.76 7.60 -0.16
N ALA A 21 -32.86 8.50 -0.55
CA ALA A 21 -31.44 8.26 -0.47
C ALA A 21 -31.12 7.97 1.00
N GLY A 22 -30.86 6.70 1.31
CA GLY A 22 -30.46 6.28 2.66
C GLY A 22 -29.21 7.08 3.07
N THR A 23 -29.19 7.51 4.32
CA THR A 23 -28.02 8.11 4.95
C THR A 23 -26.80 7.24 4.60
N PRO A 24 -25.70 7.79 4.08
CA PRO A 24 -24.52 6.99 3.76
C PRO A 24 -24.10 6.23 5.02
N ALA A 25 -24.07 4.91 4.93
CA ALA A 25 -23.61 4.07 6.04
C ALA A 25 -22.19 4.56 6.42
N ALA A 26 -21.91 4.60 7.73
CA ALA A 26 -20.59 4.96 8.22
C ALA A 26 -19.54 4.10 7.48
N PRO A 27 -18.38 4.68 7.09
CA PRO A 27 -17.37 3.95 6.35
C PRO A 27 -16.97 2.70 7.13
N GLN A 28 -17.14 1.54 6.48
CA GLN A 28 -16.80 0.26 7.06
C GLN A 28 -15.28 0.08 7.00
N ALA A 29 -14.67 -0.47 8.04
CA ALA A 29 -13.26 -0.83 8.02
C ALA A 29 -13.09 -2.29 7.60
N ALA A 30 -11.97 -2.59 6.96
CA ALA A 30 -11.57 -3.95 6.61
C ALA A 30 -10.05 -4.12 6.81
N VAL A 31 -9.60 -5.37 6.87
CA VAL A 31 -8.18 -5.73 6.93
C VAL A 31 -7.83 -6.63 5.76
N VAL A 32 -6.66 -6.40 5.17
CA VAL A 32 -6.16 -7.12 3.99
C VAL A 32 -5.66 -8.51 4.38
N LEU A 33 -6.10 -9.53 3.62
CA LEU A 33 -5.83 -10.95 3.89
C LEU A 33 -4.64 -11.52 3.11
N ASN A 34 -4.28 -10.93 1.98
CA ASN A 34 -3.23 -11.43 1.10
C ASN A 34 -1.89 -10.76 1.36
N THR A 35 -0.80 -11.48 1.05
CA THR A 35 0.59 -11.01 1.20
C THR A 35 0.76 -9.61 0.60
N ALA A 36 0.32 -9.43 -0.64
CA ALA A 36 0.13 -8.15 -1.30
C ALA A 36 -1.10 -8.28 -2.20
N GLU A 37 -2.03 -7.37 -2.07
CA GLU A 37 -3.26 -7.33 -2.87
C GLU A 37 -3.22 -6.13 -3.78
N ASN A 38 -3.45 -6.35 -5.07
CA ASN A 38 -3.48 -5.27 -6.03
C ASN A 38 -4.69 -4.37 -5.82
N MET A 39 -4.46 -3.08 -5.86
CA MET A 39 -5.49 -2.06 -5.92
C MET A 39 -5.64 -1.64 -7.37
N HIS A 40 -6.85 -1.72 -7.90
CA HIS A 40 -7.16 -1.47 -9.30
C HIS A 40 -7.84 -0.12 -9.51
N HIS A 41 -7.70 0.43 -10.72
CA HIS A 41 -8.38 1.68 -11.09
C HIS A 41 -9.91 1.50 -11.17
N LEU A 42 -10.38 0.36 -11.66
CA LEU A 42 -11.80 -0.02 -11.71
C LEU A 42 -12.04 -1.33 -10.95
N SER A 43 -13.31 -1.67 -10.72
CA SER A 43 -13.76 -2.85 -9.97
C SER A 43 -13.61 -4.18 -10.75
N ASN A 44 -12.48 -4.39 -11.35
CA ASN A 44 -12.11 -5.64 -12.03
C ASN A 44 -10.59 -5.79 -12.16
N ASP A 45 -10.14 -7.02 -12.43
CA ASP A 45 -8.73 -7.41 -12.54
C ASP A 45 -8.08 -7.15 -13.91
N ASP A 46 -8.87 -6.70 -14.90
CA ASP A 46 -8.42 -6.38 -16.25
C ASP A 46 -8.01 -4.89 -16.42
N THR A 47 -7.96 -4.13 -15.33
CA THR A 47 -7.54 -2.73 -15.32
C THR A 47 -6.18 -2.56 -14.67
N ASP A 48 -5.59 -1.38 -14.89
CA ASP A 48 -4.28 -1.05 -14.33
C ASP A 48 -4.28 -1.17 -12.80
N VAL A 49 -3.18 -1.70 -12.32
CA VAL A 49 -2.84 -1.70 -10.90
C VAL A 49 -2.33 -0.32 -10.53
N VAL A 50 -2.98 0.33 -9.59
CA VAL A 50 -2.61 1.67 -9.13
C VAL A 50 -1.72 1.64 -7.88
N SER A 51 -1.84 0.59 -7.05
CA SER A 51 -1.02 0.37 -5.85
C SER A 51 -1.22 -1.06 -5.33
N GLN A 52 -0.62 -1.38 -4.17
CA GLN A 52 -0.86 -2.61 -3.43
C GLN A 52 -1.20 -2.31 -1.98
N ALA A 53 -2.14 -3.08 -1.41
CA ALA A 53 -2.41 -3.16 0.00
C ALA A 53 -1.80 -4.46 0.57
N LEU A 54 -1.06 -4.35 1.68
CA LEU A 54 -0.27 -5.47 2.22
C LEU A 54 -1.01 -6.19 3.36
N LEU A 55 -0.62 -7.44 3.60
CA LEU A 55 -1.15 -8.30 4.66
C LEU A 55 -1.22 -7.56 6.00
N GLY A 56 -2.39 -7.57 6.63
CA GLY A 56 -2.63 -6.91 7.91
C GLY A 56 -2.88 -5.41 7.83
N MET A 57 -2.82 -4.80 6.63
CA MET A 57 -3.15 -3.39 6.47
C MET A 57 -4.64 -3.16 6.72
N ASN A 58 -4.96 -2.27 7.65
CA ASN A 58 -6.32 -1.81 7.84
C ASN A 58 -6.65 -0.78 6.76
N VAL A 59 -7.80 -0.93 6.11
CA VAL A 59 -8.29 -0.05 5.07
C VAL A 59 -9.68 0.46 5.40
N LYS A 60 -10.01 1.64 4.92
CA LYS A 60 -11.34 2.23 5.04
C LYS A 60 -12.12 1.92 3.76
N VAL A 61 -13.23 1.26 3.88
CA VAL A 61 -14.11 0.94 2.76
C VAL A 61 -15.03 2.14 2.50
N LEU A 62 -14.91 2.73 1.32
CA LEU A 62 -15.68 3.91 0.93
C LEU A 62 -16.99 3.56 0.23
N LYS A 63 -16.99 2.52 -0.59
CA LYS A 63 -18.13 1.94 -1.27
C LYS A 63 -17.81 0.53 -1.77
N SER A 64 -18.83 -0.25 -2.05
CA SER A 64 -18.71 -1.57 -2.71
C SER A 64 -19.66 -1.65 -3.88
N GLU A 65 -19.27 -2.41 -4.91
CA GLU A 65 -20.11 -2.67 -6.07
C GLU A 65 -19.88 -4.08 -6.62
N ARG A 66 -20.84 -4.58 -7.37
CA ARG A 66 -20.73 -5.87 -8.05
C ARG A 66 -20.38 -5.63 -9.51
N ASN A 67 -19.29 -6.24 -9.99
CA ASN A 67 -18.86 -6.09 -11.38
C ASN A 67 -19.67 -7.00 -12.34
N ALA A 68 -19.40 -6.90 -13.63
CA ALA A 68 -20.08 -7.69 -14.66
C ALA A 68 -19.83 -9.21 -14.55
N LYS A 69 -18.72 -9.63 -13.90
CA LYS A 69 -18.40 -11.04 -13.63
C LYS A 69 -19.18 -11.57 -12.41
N GLY A 70 -19.92 -10.71 -11.71
CA GLY A 70 -20.68 -11.04 -10.50
C GLY A 70 -19.83 -11.04 -9.22
N GLU A 71 -18.60 -10.56 -9.26
CA GLU A 71 -17.69 -10.42 -8.13
C GLU A 71 -17.96 -9.11 -7.40
N THR A 72 -17.89 -9.13 -6.06
CA THR A 72 -18.00 -7.90 -5.27
C THR A 72 -16.62 -7.30 -5.05
N TRP A 73 -16.51 -6.00 -5.29
CA TRP A 73 -15.30 -5.20 -5.15
C TRP A 73 -15.56 -4.00 -4.25
N SER A 74 -14.60 -3.65 -3.43
CA SER A 74 -14.64 -2.50 -2.54
C SER A 74 -13.63 -1.44 -2.95
N TYR A 75 -14.10 -0.19 -3.07
CA TYR A 75 -13.25 0.99 -3.22
C TYR A 75 -12.74 1.38 -1.86
N VAL A 76 -11.45 1.23 -1.64
CA VAL A 76 -10.82 1.40 -0.33
C VAL A 76 -9.87 2.59 -0.31
N GLU A 77 -9.64 3.10 0.91
CA GLU A 77 -8.61 4.09 1.21
C GLU A 77 -7.60 3.46 2.18
N THR A 78 -6.34 3.43 1.78
CA THR A 78 -5.21 2.97 2.59
C THR A 78 -4.75 4.04 3.59
N PRO A 79 -3.93 3.71 4.60
CA PRO A 79 -3.48 4.69 5.61
C PRO A 79 -2.73 5.89 5.06
N ASP A 80 -2.09 5.77 3.90
CA ASP A 80 -1.44 6.86 3.15
C ASP A 80 -2.42 7.68 2.29
N THR A 81 -3.73 7.47 2.49
CA THR A 81 -4.85 8.11 1.78
C THR A 81 -4.99 7.73 0.30
N TYR A 82 -4.22 6.75 -0.17
CA TYR A 82 -4.35 6.27 -1.55
C TYR A 82 -5.63 5.46 -1.73
N ARG A 83 -6.20 5.48 -2.92
CA ARG A 83 -7.49 4.85 -3.19
C ARG A 83 -7.44 3.94 -4.40
N GLY A 84 -8.16 2.83 -4.33
CA GLY A 84 -8.31 1.87 -5.41
C GLY A 84 -9.32 0.78 -5.07
N TRP A 85 -9.61 -0.04 -6.06
CA TRP A 85 -10.55 -1.15 -5.90
C TRP A 85 -9.81 -2.43 -5.52
N ILE A 86 -10.34 -3.13 -4.52
CA ILE A 86 -9.88 -4.46 -4.08
C ILE A 86 -11.08 -5.41 -4.13
N ILE A 87 -10.85 -6.66 -4.57
CA ILE A 87 -11.87 -7.70 -4.51
C ILE A 87 -12.20 -8.06 -3.06
N ASP A 88 -13.48 -8.18 -2.72
CA ASP A 88 -13.94 -8.42 -1.35
C ASP A 88 -13.40 -9.72 -0.73
N SER A 89 -13.14 -10.74 -1.55
CA SER A 89 -12.55 -12.00 -1.08
C SER A 89 -11.13 -11.86 -0.49
N SER A 90 -10.45 -10.74 -0.78
CA SER A 90 -9.14 -10.38 -0.24
C SER A 90 -9.22 -9.52 1.02
N LEU A 91 -10.42 -9.25 1.51
CA LEU A 91 -10.70 -8.42 2.66
C LEU A 91 -11.45 -9.20 3.75
N ARG A 92 -11.12 -8.94 5.00
CA ARG A 92 -11.99 -9.26 6.14
C ARG A 92 -12.59 -7.96 6.66
N PHE A 93 -13.87 -7.81 6.49
CA PHE A 93 -14.60 -6.67 7.00
C PHE A 93 -14.72 -6.73 8.53
N LEU A 94 -14.44 -5.62 9.19
CA LEU A 94 -14.54 -5.50 10.64
C LEU A 94 -16.01 -5.31 11.05
N LYS A 95 -16.39 -5.94 12.16
CA LYS A 95 -17.72 -5.76 12.75
C LYS A 95 -17.83 -4.37 13.38
N PRO A 96 -19.02 -3.80 13.50
CA PRO A 96 -19.23 -2.56 14.25
C PRO A 96 -18.65 -2.67 15.67
N GLY A 97 -17.75 -1.73 16.04
CA GLY A 97 -17.07 -1.74 17.34
C GLY A 97 -15.87 -2.69 17.45
N GLU A 98 -15.57 -3.48 16.42
CA GLU A 98 -14.35 -4.29 16.39
C GLU A 98 -13.13 -3.37 16.24
N LYS A 99 -12.09 -3.64 17.03
CA LYS A 99 -10.82 -2.91 16.94
C LYS A 99 -10.11 -3.23 15.63
N ALA A 100 -9.40 -2.25 15.10
CA ALA A 100 -8.52 -2.45 13.94
C ALA A 100 -7.46 -3.52 14.26
N TYR A 101 -7.10 -4.33 13.26
CA TYR A 101 -6.11 -5.38 13.39
C TYR A 101 -4.76 -4.79 13.81
N ALA A 102 -4.05 -5.47 14.72
CA ALA A 102 -2.76 -5.07 15.28
C ALA A 102 -2.72 -3.65 15.87
N SER A 103 -3.87 -3.16 16.37
CA SER A 103 -4.01 -1.82 16.96
C SER A 103 -3.75 -1.76 18.47
N GLY A 104 -3.32 -2.85 19.09
CA GLY A 104 -3.00 -2.91 20.52
C GLY A 104 -2.42 -4.26 20.92
N GLY A 105 -1.94 -4.36 22.17
CA GLY A 105 -1.23 -5.54 22.64
C GLY A 105 0.14 -5.72 21.99
N LYS A 106 0.75 -6.90 22.16
CA LYS A 106 2.03 -7.22 21.51
C LYS A 106 1.84 -7.46 20.02
N VAL A 107 2.70 -6.88 19.21
CA VAL A 107 2.74 -7.05 17.77
C VAL A 107 4.11 -7.52 17.30
N PHE A 108 4.14 -8.33 16.25
CA PHE A 108 5.34 -8.75 15.56
C PHE A 108 5.48 -7.96 14.26
N VAL A 109 6.52 -7.15 14.17
CA VAL A 109 6.83 -6.32 13.00
C VAL A 109 7.81 -7.07 12.12
N VAL A 110 7.43 -7.39 10.91
CA VAL A 110 8.28 -8.13 9.97
C VAL A 110 9.43 -7.27 9.49
N MET A 111 10.65 -7.69 9.80
CA MET A 111 11.89 -7.05 9.41
C MET A 111 12.65 -7.79 8.31
N ALA A 112 12.45 -9.10 8.14
CA ALA A 112 12.90 -9.86 6.97
C ALA A 112 12.15 -9.42 5.72
N LEU A 113 12.71 -9.64 4.51
CA LEU A 113 11.97 -9.33 3.27
C LEU A 113 10.62 -10.07 3.24
N PHE A 114 10.63 -11.30 3.76
CA PHE A 114 9.44 -12.12 3.96
C PHE A 114 9.57 -12.92 5.26
N ALA A 115 8.49 -13.00 6.02
CA ALA A 115 8.34 -13.92 7.15
C ALA A 115 7.29 -14.97 6.79
N ASN A 116 7.68 -16.23 6.80
CA ASN A 116 6.76 -17.34 6.61
C ASN A 116 6.01 -17.64 7.91
N THR A 117 4.71 -17.90 7.82
CA THR A 117 3.91 -18.38 8.97
C THR A 117 3.53 -19.83 8.77
N TYR A 118 3.55 -20.62 9.82
CA TYR A 118 3.40 -22.09 9.79
C TYR A 118 2.26 -22.55 10.69
N ARG A 119 1.71 -23.74 10.41
CA ARG A 119 0.68 -24.37 11.25
C ARG A 119 1.21 -24.81 12.60
N GLU A 120 2.49 -25.14 12.64
CA GLU A 120 3.21 -25.68 13.78
C GLU A 120 4.63 -25.12 13.83
N ARG A 121 5.35 -25.37 14.91
CA ARG A 121 6.73 -24.89 15.12
C ARG A 121 7.75 -25.73 14.35
N ASP A 122 7.48 -25.95 13.06
CA ASP A 122 8.29 -26.72 12.13
C ASP A 122 8.22 -26.13 10.73
N VAL A 123 9.38 -25.96 10.08
CA VAL A 123 9.49 -25.42 8.72
C VAL A 123 9.46 -26.52 7.64
N THR A 124 9.52 -27.80 8.01
CA THR A 124 9.70 -28.93 7.10
C THR A 124 8.45 -29.74 6.86
N THR A 125 7.54 -29.81 7.85
CA THR A 125 6.37 -30.70 7.81
C THR A 125 5.30 -30.20 6.84
N HIS A 126 5.05 -28.89 6.79
CA HIS A 126 4.04 -28.30 5.92
C HIS A 126 4.53 -27.02 5.24
N LYS A 127 3.94 -26.72 4.08
CA LYS A 127 4.16 -25.41 3.45
C LYS A 127 3.66 -24.28 4.35
N PRO A 128 4.21 -23.06 4.23
CA PRO A 128 3.71 -21.89 4.93
C PRO A 128 2.20 -21.67 4.73
N VAL A 129 1.52 -21.26 5.78
CA VAL A 129 0.09 -20.89 5.74
C VAL A 129 -0.08 -19.54 5.03
N LYS A 130 0.79 -18.59 5.35
CA LYS A 130 0.83 -17.26 4.77
C LYS A 130 2.28 -16.75 4.75
N VAL A 131 2.57 -15.87 3.82
CA VAL A 131 3.84 -15.13 3.75
C VAL A 131 3.54 -13.67 4.09
N ALA A 132 4.19 -13.15 5.13
CA ALA A 132 4.08 -11.75 5.51
C ALA A 132 5.27 -10.96 4.93
N PRO A 133 5.04 -9.89 4.16
CA PRO A 133 6.13 -9.10 3.59
C PRO A 133 6.74 -8.18 4.65
N ILE A 134 7.93 -7.70 4.41
CA ILE A 134 8.57 -6.65 5.22
C ILE A 134 7.58 -5.52 5.49
N SER A 135 7.63 -4.92 6.65
CA SER A 135 6.71 -3.90 7.16
C SER A 135 5.29 -4.37 7.52
N ALA A 136 4.93 -5.64 7.29
CA ALA A 136 3.70 -6.20 7.84
C ALA A 136 3.77 -6.26 9.37
N VAL A 137 2.61 -6.07 10.00
CA VAL A 137 2.48 -6.11 11.46
C VAL A 137 1.46 -7.20 11.80
N LEU A 138 1.84 -8.18 12.62
CA LEU A 138 1.00 -9.30 13.02
C LEU A 138 0.72 -9.24 14.54
N GLU A 139 -0.47 -9.64 14.98
CA GLU A 139 -0.79 -9.73 16.40
C GLU A 139 -0.09 -10.91 17.05
N VAL A 140 0.67 -10.70 18.15
CA VAL A 140 1.28 -11.77 18.94
C VAL A 140 0.25 -12.27 19.95
N VAL A 141 -0.04 -13.57 19.92
CA VAL A 141 -1.04 -14.21 20.78
C VAL A 141 -0.47 -15.29 21.69
N GLY A 142 0.81 -15.64 21.51
CA GLY A 142 1.50 -16.62 22.34
C GLY A 142 3.01 -16.65 22.05
N GLU A 143 3.73 -17.35 22.93
CA GLU A 143 5.16 -17.57 22.82
C GLU A 143 5.42 -19.06 22.61
N GLY A 144 6.40 -19.39 21.78
CA GLY A 144 6.78 -20.78 21.42
C GLY A 144 8.23 -21.12 21.74
N GLY A 145 8.78 -20.49 22.79
CA GLY A 145 10.20 -20.51 23.12
C GLY A 145 10.99 -19.46 22.36
N GLU A 146 12.30 -19.52 22.39
CA GLU A 146 13.18 -18.49 21.82
C GLU A 146 13.06 -18.33 20.29
N ARG A 147 12.67 -19.39 19.60
CA ARG A 147 12.66 -19.43 18.11
C ARG A 147 11.31 -19.07 17.50
N TRP A 148 10.21 -19.23 18.22
CA TRP A 148 8.87 -19.17 17.66
C TRP A 148 7.95 -18.22 18.43
N LEU A 149 7.10 -17.51 17.69
CA LEU A 149 6.00 -16.73 18.22
C LEU A 149 4.70 -17.20 17.60
N GLU A 150 3.66 -17.33 18.41
CA GLU A 150 2.29 -17.55 17.91
C GLU A 150 1.66 -16.21 17.56
N VAL A 151 1.18 -16.12 16.32
CA VAL A 151 0.52 -14.90 15.80
C VAL A 151 -0.89 -15.19 15.36
N ALA A 152 -1.78 -14.22 15.52
CA ALA A 152 -3.08 -14.22 14.87
C ALA A 152 -2.94 -13.53 13.50
N LEU A 153 -3.30 -14.23 12.44
CA LEU A 153 -3.36 -13.68 11.09
C LEU A 153 -4.60 -12.78 10.92
N PRO A 154 -4.62 -11.86 9.96
CA PRO A 154 -5.80 -11.01 9.70
C PRO A 154 -7.11 -11.77 9.49
N SER A 155 -7.03 -13.02 9.02
CA SER A 155 -8.19 -13.93 8.90
C SER A 155 -8.76 -14.42 10.23
N GLY A 156 -8.06 -14.21 11.35
CA GLY A 156 -8.36 -14.79 12.66
C GLY A 156 -7.71 -16.16 12.89
N ALA A 157 -7.09 -16.76 11.88
CA ALA A 157 -6.36 -18.03 12.04
C ALA A 157 -5.07 -17.81 12.85
N ARG A 158 -4.70 -18.79 13.68
CA ARG A 158 -3.42 -18.80 14.39
C ARG A 158 -2.33 -19.45 13.55
N ALA A 159 -1.13 -18.94 13.68
CA ALA A 159 0.04 -19.48 12.99
C ALA A 159 1.32 -19.20 13.79
N TRP A 160 2.39 -19.89 13.46
CA TRP A 160 3.71 -19.72 14.05
C TRP A 160 4.64 -18.98 13.10
N VAL A 161 5.33 -17.96 13.58
CA VAL A 161 6.37 -17.23 12.85
C VAL A 161 7.71 -17.41 13.54
N GLN A 162 8.80 -17.45 12.78
CA GLN A 162 10.14 -17.49 13.36
C GLN A 162 10.48 -16.12 13.95
N ALA A 163 10.90 -16.07 15.22
CA ALA A 163 11.22 -14.83 15.94
C ALA A 163 12.32 -14.02 15.24
N GLY A 164 13.27 -14.69 14.54
CA GLY A 164 14.35 -14.03 13.82
C GLY A 164 13.92 -13.27 12.54
N ASP A 165 12.66 -13.43 12.08
CA ASP A 165 12.16 -12.72 10.91
C ASP A 165 11.65 -11.30 11.21
N GLY A 166 11.65 -10.90 12.50
CA GLY A 166 11.12 -9.57 12.88
C GLY A 166 11.38 -9.22 14.34
N GLU A 167 10.64 -8.26 14.83
CA GLU A 167 10.78 -7.70 16.18
C GLU A 167 9.42 -7.63 16.86
N VAL A 168 9.38 -7.87 18.18
CA VAL A 168 8.17 -7.73 19.01
C VAL A 168 8.14 -6.34 19.63
N HIS A 169 7.01 -5.67 19.51
CA HIS A 169 6.75 -4.35 20.08
C HIS A 169 5.37 -4.28 20.74
N GLU A 170 5.15 -3.24 21.53
CA GLU A 170 3.78 -2.88 21.94
C GLU A 170 3.07 -2.15 20.80
N GLY A 171 1.84 -2.53 20.51
CA GLY A 171 1.00 -1.88 19.50
C GLY A 171 0.20 -0.69 20.06
N PRO A 172 -0.27 0.22 19.21
CA PRO A 172 -0.07 0.23 17.76
C PRO A 172 1.36 0.62 17.38
N TRP A 173 1.92 -0.08 16.39
CA TRP A 173 3.30 0.17 15.95
C TRP A 173 3.41 1.42 15.10
N THR A 174 4.45 2.21 15.38
CA THR A 174 4.88 3.35 14.55
C THR A 174 6.37 3.24 14.29
N TRP A 175 6.78 3.51 13.06
CA TRP A 175 8.18 3.42 12.66
C TRP A 175 9.00 4.53 13.30
N PRO A 176 10.12 4.22 13.99
CA PRO A 176 11.02 5.22 14.53
C PRO A 176 11.74 5.96 13.40
N ARG A 177 12.09 7.22 13.66
CA ARG A 177 12.89 8.02 12.74
C ARG A 177 14.26 7.39 12.56
N LYS A 178 14.66 7.14 11.31
CA LYS A 178 15.97 6.63 10.92
C LYS A 178 16.84 7.74 10.35
N THR A 179 18.17 7.55 10.47
CA THR A 179 19.14 8.40 9.78
C THR A 179 19.14 8.12 8.27
N PRO A 180 19.66 9.04 7.45
CA PRO A 180 19.84 8.81 6.02
C PRO A 180 20.65 7.54 5.72
N GLU A 181 21.70 7.27 6.49
CA GLU A 181 22.56 6.09 6.33
C GLU A 181 21.81 4.79 6.61
N GLU A 182 20.98 4.76 7.65
CA GLU A 182 20.09 3.61 7.95
C GLU A 182 19.06 3.39 6.84
N MET A 183 18.50 4.47 6.28
CA MET A 183 17.56 4.40 5.16
C MET A 183 18.26 3.88 3.89
N VAL A 184 19.48 4.30 3.62
CA VAL A 184 20.32 3.77 2.53
C VAL A 184 20.61 2.28 2.75
N ALA A 185 20.99 1.87 3.96
CA ALA A 185 21.21 0.46 4.27
C ALA A 185 19.95 -0.38 4.06
N LEU A 186 18.80 0.13 4.50
CA LEU A 186 17.50 -0.50 4.29
C LEU A 186 17.17 -0.63 2.80
N SER A 187 17.33 0.43 2.02
CA SER A 187 17.00 0.42 0.59
C SER A 187 17.81 -0.59 -0.22
N LYS A 188 19.09 -0.76 0.14
CA LYS A 188 19.99 -1.74 -0.51
C LYS A 188 19.55 -3.19 -0.34
N ARG A 189 18.71 -3.49 0.66
CA ARG A 189 18.14 -4.84 0.85
C ARG A 189 17.19 -5.25 -0.27
N PHE A 190 16.67 -4.29 -1.03
CA PHE A 190 15.76 -4.53 -2.15
C PHE A 190 16.46 -4.66 -3.51
N ILE A 191 17.79 -4.51 -3.60
CA ILE A 191 18.52 -4.67 -4.87
C ILE A 191 18.20 -6.01 -5.49
N GLY A 192 17.82 -6.00 -6.79
CA GLY A 192 17.43 -7.18 -7.55
C GLY A 192 15.95 -7.52 -7.48
N VAL A 193 15.17 -6.89 -6.59
CA VAL A 193 13.70 -7.08 -6.60
C VAL A 193 13.16 -6.62 -7.96
N PRO A 194 12.31 -7.44 -8.63
CA PRO A 194 11.76 -7.11 -9.93
C PRO A 194 10.97 -5.79 -9.92
N TYR A 195 11.02 -5.06 -11.04
CA TYR A 195 10.11 -3.94 -11.26
C TYR A 195 8.69 -4.47 -11.48
N LEU A 196 7.75 -3.92 -10.73
CA LEU A 196 6.32 -4.19 -10.89
C LEU A 196 5.57 -2.86 -10.82
N TRP A 197 4.84 -2.51 -11.87
CA TRP A 197 4.00 -1.32 -11.85
C TRP A 197 2.94 -1.41 -10.73
N GLY A 198 2.79 -0.36 -9.94
CA GLY A 198 1.92 -0.35 -8.75
C GLY A 198 2.49 -1.09 -7.53
N GLY A 199 3.65 -1.76 -7.66
CA GLY A 199 4.24 -2.58 -6.61
C GLY A 199 4.83 -1.77 -5.45
N ASN A 200 4.59 -2.24 -4.22
CA ASN A 200 5.16 -1.67 -3.00
C ASN A 200 5.58 -2.74 -1.98
N SER A 201 5.93 -3.94 -2.45
CA SER A 201 6.39 -5.07 -1.64
C SER A 201 7.60 -5.77 -2.29
N PRO A 202 8.33 -6.64 -1.56
CA PRO A 202 9.44 -7.39 -2.16
C PRO A 202 9.02 -8.42 -3.23
N LEU A 203 7.72 -8.61 -3.50
CA LEU A 203 7.22 -9.36 -4.66
C LEU A 203 7.44 -8.58 -5.97
N GLY A 204 7.53 -7.26 -5.89
CA GLY A 204 7.81 -6.34 -6.95
C GLY A 204 7.62 -4.90 -6.47
N LEU A 205 8.46 -4.00 -6.95
CA LEU A 205 8.47 -2.59 -6.59
C LEU A 205 8.44 -1.71 -7.84
N ASP A 206 7.65 -0.63 -7.82
CA ASP A 206 7.88 0.49 -8.72
C ASP A 206 8.75 1.57 -8.05
N CYS A 207 9.07 2.61 -8.77
CA CYS A 207 10.00 3.65 -8.32
C CYS A 207 9.49 4.36 -7.04
N SER A 208 8.25 4.80 -7.05
CA SER A 208 7.63 5.50 -5.92
C SER A 208 7.25 4.56 -4.77
N GLY A 209 6.92 3.30 -5.05
CA GLY A 209 6.68 2.27 -4.04
C GLY A 209 7.94 1.90 -3.26
N LEU A 210 9.11 1.81 -3.93
CA LEU A 210 10.39 1.64 -3.24
C LEU A 210 10.67 2.83 -2.32
N ALA A 211 10.57 4.07 -2.84
CA ALA A 211 10.77 5.29 -2.07
C ALA A 211 9.81 5.33 -0.86
N GLN A 212 8.52 5.09 -1.09
CA GLN A 212 7.51 5.10 -0.03
C GLN A 212 7.78 4.04 1.06
N LEU A 213 8.12 2.81 0.67
CA LEU A 213 8.41 1.73 1.61
C LEU A 213 9.61 2.06 2.50
N VAL A 214 10.71 2.53 1.91
CA VAL A 214 11.92 2.90 2.65
C VAL A 214 11.66 4.07 3.59
N TYR A 215 10.99 5.11 3.11
CA TYR A 215 10.64 6.28 3.90
C TYR A 215 9.65 5.96 5.03
N LYS A 216 8.61 5.17 4.77
CA LYS A 216 7.69 4.66 5.80
C LYS A 216 8.46 3.96 6.92
N MET A 217 9.34 3.00 6.57
CA MET A 217 10.15 2.27 7.55
C MET A 217 11.23 3.16 8.20
N GLY A 218 11.55 4.28 7.58
CA GLY A 218 12.38 5.36 8.14
C GLY A 218 11.63 6.35 9.02
N GLY A 219 10.34 6.10 9.33
CA GLY A 219 9.52 6.99 10.15
C GLY A 219 9.14 8.31 9.47
N ILE A 220 9.11 8.33 8.13
CA ILE A 220 8.80 9.49 7.31
C ILE A 220 7.70 9.11 6.35
N PRO A 221 6.42 9.35 6.67
CA PRO A 221 5.35 9.06 5.73
C PRO A 221 5.43 9.98 4.52
N ILE A 222 5.44 9.39 3.31
CA ILE A 222 5.31 10.11 2.04
C ILE A 222 4.16 9.51 1.23
N LEU A 223 3.63 10.25 0.28
CA LEU A 223 2.51 9.84 -0.55
C LEU A 223 2.95 8.81 -1.60
N ARG A 224 2.00 8.24 -2.37
CA ARG A 224 2.26 7.05 -3.20
C ARG A 224 2.95 7.37 -4.52
N ASP A 225 2.43 8.30 -5.30
CA ASP A 225 2.90 8.56 -6.66
C ASP A 225 4.05 9.57 -6.68
N ALA A 226 4.97 9.42 -7.61
CA ALA A 226 6.22 10.18 -7.65
C ALA A 226 6.01 11.71 -7.74
N ASP A 227 5.04 12.16 -8.54
CA ASP A 227 4.68 13.57 -8.67
C ASP A 227 4.15 14.15 -7.35
N ILE A 228 3.22 13.46 -6.70
CA ILE A 228 2.68 13.90 -5.41
C ILE A 228 3.65 13.67 -4.25
N GLN A 229 4.61 12.74 -4.36
CA GLN A 229 5.75 12.67 -3.42
C GLN A 229 6.56 13.95 -3.45
N MET A 230 6.86 14.45 -4.65
CA MET A 230 7.61 15.68 -4.83
C MET A 230 6.86 16.92 -4.33
N GLU A 231 5.56 17.01 -4.62
CA GLU A 231 4.78 18.21 -4.41
C GLU A 231 4.10 18.30 -3.05
N LYS A 232 3.61 17.15 -2.51
CA LYS A 232 2.65 17.13 -1.40
C LYS A 232 3.10 16.34 -0.18
N SER A 233 4.28 15.73 -0.18
CA SER A 233 4.78 14.97 0.98
C SER A 233 5.48 15.85 2.04
N GLY A 234 5.46 17.16 1.90
CA GLY A 234 6.03 18.09 2.89
C GLY A 234 7.56 18.07 2.97
N LEU A 235 8.21 17.57 1.93
CA LEU A 235 9.67 17.52 1.82
C LEU A 235 10.24 18.92 1.46
N LEU A 236 11.48 19.17 1.86
CA LEU A 236 12.20 20.42 1.56
C LEU A 236 12.85 20.33 0.17
N GLU A 237 12.91 21.46 -0.53
CA GLU A 237 13.68 21.55 -1.77
C GLU A 237 15.17 21.41 -1.50
N VAL A 238 15.88 20.73 -2.43
CA VAL A 238 17.33 20.61 -2.43
C VAL A 238 17.84 21.22 -3.73
N PRO A 239 18.75 22.23 -3.66
CA PRO A 239 19.37 22.79 -4.84
C PRO A 239 20.14 21.71 -5.63
N LYS A 240 20.10 21.78 -6.95
CA LYS A 240 20.84 20.86 -7.82
C LYS A 240 22.33 20.93 -7.53
N GLY A 241 22.94 19.79 -7.29
CA GLY A 241 24.35 19.65 -6.92
C GLY A 241 24.58 19.59 -5.40
N GLU A 242 23.52 19.73 -4.58
CA GLU A 242 23.58 19.62 -3.12
C GLU A 242 22.91 18.33 -2.60
N GLU A 243 22.61 17.40 -3.52
CA GLU A 243 22.01 16.11 -3.19
C GLU A 243 22.94 15.29 -2.31
N ARG A 244 22.38 14.59 -1.32
CA ARG A 244 23.10 13.71 -0.40
C ARG A 244 22.30 12.47 -0.06
N ALA A 245 22.92 11.52 0.60
CA ALA A 245 22.27 10.30 1.08
C ALA A 245 20.91 10.58 1.73
N GLY A 246 19.90 9.81 1.35
CA GLY A 246 18.54 9.92 1.84
C GLY A 246 17.65 10.92 1.08
N ASP A 247 18.18 11.79 0.21
CA ASP A 247 17.35 12.67 -0.61
C ASP A 247 16.62 11.91 -1.71
N LEU A 248 15.40 12.33 -2.04
CA LEU A 248 14.70 11.86 -3.23
C LEU A 248 15.05 12.72 -4.44
N VAL A 249 15.34 12.07 -5.55
CA VAL A 249 15.59 12.71 -6.85
C VAL A 249 14.47 12.34 -7.82
N PHE A 250 13.95 13.34 -8.49
CA PHE A 250 12.76 13.23 -9.33
C PHE A 250 13.09 13.50 -10.79
N PHE A 251 12.52 12.67 -11.65
CA PHE A 251 12.80 12.67 -13.08
C PHE A 251 11.49 12.71 -13.88
N GLY A 252 11.53 13.34 -15.06
CA GLY A 252 10.39 13.43 -15.93
C GLY A 252 10.64 14.29 -17.14
N GLY A 253 9.63 14.52 -17.96
CA GLY A 253 9.71 15.40 -19.13
C GLY A 253 9.73 16.89 -18.77
N ALA A 254 9.18 17.25 -17.63
CA ALA A 254 9.18 18.60 -17.05
C ALA A 254 8.86 18.48 -15.54
N VAL A 255 9.01 19.58 -14.79
CA VAL A 255 8.75 19.62 -13.33
C VAL A 255 7.28 19.31 -12.98
N ASP A 256 6.36 19.64 -13.85
CA ASP A 256 4.92 19.31 -13.77
C ASP A 256 4.56 17.95 -14.40
N ARG A 257 5.53 17.19 -14.87
CA ARG A 257 5.37 15.87 -15.50
C ARG A 257 6.42 14.88 -14.98
N ILE A 258 6.45 14.75 -13.66
CA ILE A 258 7.28 13.75 -12.97
C ILE A 258 6.72 12.36 -13.25
N SER A 259 7.58 11.44 -13.60
CA SER A 259 7.23 10.04 -13.92
C SER A 259 8.16 9.02 -13.25
N HIS A 260 9.17 9.48 -12.52
CA HIS A 260 10.13 8.59 -11.88
C HIS A 260 10.79 9.24 -10.67
N VAL A 261 11.17 8.42 -9.69
CA VAL A 261 11.85 8.82 -8.47
C VAL A 261 12.91 7.80 -8.08
N GLY A 262 13.99 8.26 -7.48
CA GLY A 262 15.00 7.46 -6.81
C GLY A 262 15.43 8.09 -5.50
N MET A 263 16.12 7.34 -4.66
CA MET A 263 16.68 7.83 -3.40
C MET A 263 18.20 7.85 -3.50
N MET A 264 18.81 8.99 -3.23
CA MET A 264 20.28 9.14 -3.19
C MET A 264 20.88 8.24 -2.11
N ILE A 265 21.95 7.55 -2.46
CA ILE A 265 22.74 6.74 -1.51
C ILE A 265 24.04 7.43 -1.12
N ASP A 266 24.46 8.38 -1.90
CA ASP A 266 25.60 9.29 -1.69
C ASP A 266 25.39 10.57 -2.53
N GLY A 267 26.40 11.39 -2.77
CA GLY A 267 26.32 12.59 -3.61
C GLY A 267 26.34 12.33 -5.13
N GLU A 268 26.48 11.08 -5.59
CA GLU A 268 26.62 10.76 -7.02
C GLU A 268 25.67 9.67 -7.51
N SER A 269 25.26 8.78 -6.63
CA SER A 269 24.52 7.56 -6.96
C SER A 269 23.16 7.53 -6.26
N PHE A 270 22.20 6.92 -6.90
CA PHE A 270 20.87 6.73 -6.33
C PHE A 270 20.36 5.31 -6.58
N ILE A 271 19.54 4.81 -5.66
CA ILE A 271 18.82 3.56 -5.79
C ILE A 271 17.40 3.82 -6.29
N ASN A 272 16.95 3.02 -7.23
CA ASN A 272 15.62 3.14 -7.81
C ASN A 272 15.11 1.78 -8.32
N ALA A 273 13.79 1.60 -8.40
CA ALA A 273 13.17 0.54 -9.16
C ALA A 273 12.86 1.09 -10.56
N THR A 274 13.42 0.50 -11.60
CA THR A 274 13.33 1.05 -12.96
C THR A 274 13.17 -0.05 -13.99
N THR A 275 12.54 0.29 -15.12
CA THR A 275 12.49 -0.57 -16.31
C THR A 275 13.67 -0.33 -17.25
N TYR A 276 14.51 0.66 -16.99
CA TYR A 276 15.65 0.99 -17.83
C TYR A 276 16.77 -0.05 -17.71
N LYS A 277 17.23 -0.59 -18.85
CA LYS A 277 18.23 -1.69 -18.97
C LYS A 277 17.70 -2.99 -18.36
N THR A 278 17.73 -3.13 -17.05
CA THR A 278 17.24 -4.31 -16.31
C THR A 278 16.07 -3.90 -15.44
N PRO A 279 14.88 -4.52 -15.60
CA PRO A 279 13.67 -4.13 -14.85
C PRO A 279 13.71 -4.65 -13.41
N CYS A 280 14.41 -3.94 -12.54
CA CYS A 280 14.54 -4.27 -11.12
C CYS A 280 14.96 -3.06 -10.27
N VAL A 281 15.02 -3.25 -8.98
CA VAL A 281 15.68 -2.32 -8.05
C VAL A 281 17.19 -2.39 -8.26
N ARG A 282 17.83 -1.26 -8.52
CA ARG A 282 19.24 -1.17 -8.80
C ARG A 282 19.81 0.21 -8.44
N ILE A 283 21.13 0.33 -8.48
CA ILE A 283 21.85 1.59 -8.30
C ILE A 283 22.23 2.12 -9.67
N ASP A 284 21.95 3.40 -9.90
CA ASP A 284 22.38 4.17 -11.07
C ASP A 284 23.15 5.42 -10.64
N ARG A 285 23.89 6.02 -11.57
CA ARG A 285 24.64 7.26 -11.30
C ARG A 285 23.86 8.46 -11.83
N LEU A 286 23.75 9.50 -11.01
CA LEU A 286 23.04 10.72 -11.38
C LEU A 286 23.69 11.42 -12.60
N LYS A 287 25.02 11.24 -12.78
CA LYS A 287 25.78 11.78 -13.90
C LYS A 287 25.58 11.04 -15.23
N GLU A 288 24.90 9.90 -15.29
CA GLU A 288 24.58 9.24 -16.56
C GLU A 288 23.70 10.17 -17.41
N GLU A 289 24.06 10.30 -18.72
CA GLU A 289 23.40 11.21 -19.67
C GLU A 289 21.87 11.11 -19.65
N ARG A 290 21.35 9.87 -19.59
CA ARG A 290 19.92 9.64 -19.50
C ARG A 290 19.30 10.35 -18.30
N TRP A 291 19.88 10.16 -17.10
CA TRP A 291 19.31 10.71 -15.86
C TRP A 291 19.48 12.22 -15.79
N GLN A 292 20.62 12.76 -16.24
CA GLN A 292 20.80 14.21 -16.32
C GLN A 292 19.80 14.89 -17.24
N ARG A 293 19.48 14.26 -18.39
CA ARG A 293 18.54 14.82 -19.36
C ARG A 293 17.13 14.95 -18.82
N ILE A 294 16.68 14.05 -17.93
CA ILE A 294 15.32 14.02 -17.40
C ILE A 294 15.24 14.40 -15.92
N TYR A 295 16.36 14.81 -15.28
CA TYR A 295 16.36 15.30 -13.91
C TYR A 295 15.54 16.59 -13.79
N GLN A 296 14.68 16.67 -12.78
CA GLN A 296 13.80 17.80 -12.54
C GLN A 296 13.99 18.46 -11.17
N ALA A 297 14.11 17.68 -10.11
CA ALA A 297 14.19 18.20 -8.76
C ALA A 297 14.79 17.19 -7.77
N ALA A 298 15.21 17.70 -6.61
CA ALA A 298 15.47 16.87 -5.44
C ALA A 298 14.69 17.38 -4.23
N ARG A 299 14.39 16.45 -3.31
CA ARG A 299 13.65 16.73 -2.07
C ARG A 299 14.30 16.01 -0.90
N ARG A 300 14.30 16.66 0.26
CA ARG A 300 14.86 16.14 1.52
C ARG A 300 13.81 16.08 2.61
N ALA A 301 13.80 15.02 3.39
CA ALA A 301 13.00 14.94 4.60
C ALA A 301 13.45 16.00 5.63
N ARG A 302 12.44 16.55 6.35
CA ARG A 302 12.68 17.49 7.46
C ARG A 302 13.34 16.80 8.64
#